data_78a165e0e1d60ef2454ba4dccce8f9fe
#
_entry.id   78a165e0e1d60ef2454ba4dccce8f9fe
#
_cell.length_a   1.000
_cell.length_b   1.000
_cell.length_c   1.000
_cell.angle_alpha   90.00
_cell.angle_beta   90.00
_cell.angle_gamma   90.00
#
_symmetry.space_group_name_H-M   'P 1'
#
loop_
_entity.id
_entity.type
_entity.pdbx_description
1 polymer ?
#
loop_
_entity_poly.entity_id
_entity_poly.type
_entity_poly.pdbx_seq_one_letter_code
_entity_poly.pdbx_strand_id
1 'polypeptide(L)'
;MNIINSVENNYTLKLDKFPFEGGIDKEFEFMQVELKGSFIKEKLMYFFKSNLSGMSGFEIVLPLKTEDKKYVYVILGWIPYDFKESFNLDFIDSNKEFIVNGALIYSKERKPLIPENEYSASIWYLLNTDEMDNFHKIESSPYILKIIDQNKFENLLIEFEPSNITNNHLQYAVTWLSLIHI
;
A
#
# COMPACT_ATOMS: atom_id res chain seq x y z
N MET A 1 -5.54 15.59 19.83
CA MET A 1 -6.42 15.06 18.78
C MET A 1 -6.02 13.60 18.60
N ASN A 2 -6.93 12.64 18.77
CA ASN A 2 -6.57 11.21 18.75
C ASN A 2 -6.34 10.79 17.31
N ILE A 3 -5.23 10.11 17.02
CA ILE A 3 -4.86 9.62 15.66
C ILE A 3 -6.01 8.79 15.06
N ILE A 4 -6.70 7.99 15.84
CA ILE A 4 -7.84 7.18 15.40
C ILE A 4 -8.97 8.06 14.85
N ASN A 5 -9.31 9.15 15.51
CA ASN A 5 -10.37 10.06 15.03
C ASN A 5 -9.98 10.78 13.74
N SER A 6 -8.69 11.07 13.52
CA SER A 6 -8.24 11.68 12.26
C SER A 6 -8.29 10.69 11.10
N VAL A 7 -7.94 9.43 11.34
CA VAL A 7 -8.01 8.36 10.31
C VAL A 7 -9.46 8.09 9.90
N GLU A 8 -10.38 7.93 10.86
CA GLU A 8 -11.81 7.72 10.56
C GLU A 8 -12.43 8.89 9.82
N ASN A 9 -12.07 10.12 10.19
CA ASN A 9 -12.55 11.32 9.50
C ASN A 9 -12.02 11.40 8.06
N ASN A 10 -10.73 11.16 7.84
CA ASN A 10 -10.14 11.25 6.51
C ASN A 10 -10.67 10.17 5.56
N TYR A 11 -10.94 8.96 6.07
CA TYR A 11 -11.49 7.87 5.26
C TYR A 11 -12.85 8.17 4.65
N THR A 12 -13.62 9.08 5.21
CA THR A 12 -14.91 9.53 4.66
C THR A 12 -14.77 10.66 3.64
N LEU A 13 -13.60 11.31 3.58
CA LEU A 13 -13.35 12.43 2.69
C LEU A 13 -12.87 11.93 1.33
N LYS A 14 -13.40 12.54 0.26
CA LYS A 14 -12.97 12.31 -1.12
C LYS A 14 -12.21 13.50 -1.64
N LEU A 15 -11.10 13.22 -2.32
CA LEU A 15 -10.38 14.22 -3.11
C LEU A 15 -10.94 14.26 -4.53
N ASP A 16 -11.16 15.45 -5.05
CA ASP A 16 -11.60 15.64 -6.44
C ASP A 16 -10.52 15.25 -7.45
N LYS A 17 -9.26 15.39 -7.06
CA LYS A 17 -8.10 15.05 -7.90
C LYS A 17 -6.99 14.40 -7.08
N PHE A 18 -6.28 13.48 -7.72
CA PHE A 18 -5.09 12.85 -7.13
C PHE A 18 -3.96 13.90 -6.99
N PRO A 19 -3.29 14.00 -5.82
CA PRO A 19 -2.23 14.98 -5.57
C PRO A 19 -0.89 14.50 -6.18
N PHE A 20 -0.70 14.76 -7.46
CA PHE A 20 0.56 14.42 -8.15
C PHE A 20 1.72 15.35 -7.82
N GLU A 21 1.43 16.60 -7.51
CA GLU A 21 2.43 17.66 -7.33
C GLU A 21 2.44 18.14 -5.89
N GLY A 22 3.59 18.58 -5.45
CA GLY A 22 3.79 19.04 -4.09
C GLY A 22 4.50 18.03 -3.21
N GLY A 23 4.88 18.43 -2.01
CA GLY A 23 5.43 17.54 -0.99
C GLY A 23 4.36 16.65 -0.37
N ILE A 24 4.79 15.70 0.46
CA ILE A 24 3.87 14.85 1.24
C ILE A 24 3.11 15.74 2.24
N ASP A 25 1.80 15.86 2.04
CA ASP A 25 0.89 16.43 3.02
C ASP A 25 0.20 15.28 3.77
N LYS A 26 0.47 15.19 5.06
CA LYS A 26 -0.09 14.13 5.91
C LYS A 26 -1.60 14.25 6.12
N GLU A 27 -2.18 15.40 5.80
CA GLU A 27 -3.63 15.59 5.86
C GLU A 27 -4.35 14.75 4.80
N PHE A 28 -3.69 14.39 3.69
CA PHE A 28 -4.26 13.54 2.64
C PHE A 28 -4.20 12.04 2.97
N GLU A 29 -3.48 11.65 4.03
CA GLU A 29 -3.41 10.23 4.39
C GLU A 29 -4.80 9.67 4.69
N PHE A 30 -5.09 8.52 4.08
CA PHE A 30 -6.38 7.80 4.12
C PHE A 30 -7.56 8.49 3.41
N MET A 31 -7.40 9.67 2.82
CA MET A 31 -8.45 10.23 1.97
C MET A 31 -8.67 9.37 0.74
N GLN A 32 -9.92 9.23 0.33
CA GLN A 32 -10.28 8.45 -0.84
C GLN A 32 -10.10 9.28 -2.11
N VAL A 33 -9.65 8.62 -3.16
CA VAL A 33 -9.56 9.22 -4.49
C VAL A 33 -9.81 8.17 -5.56
N GLU A 34 -10.42 8.61 -6.65
CA GLU A 34 -10.56 7.83 -7.87
C GLU A 34 -9.42 8.16 -8.83
N LEU A 35 -8.83 7.13 -9.42
CA LEU A 35 -7.75 7.27 -10.39
C LEU A 35 -8.02 6.39 -11.61
N LYS A 36 -7.78 6.93 -12.81
CA LYS A 36 -7.94 6.23 -14.07
C LYS A 36 -6.58 6.07 -14.76
N GLY A 37 -6.32 4.87 -15.28
CA GLY A 37 -5.07 4.59 -16.01
C GLY A 37 -4.89 3.12 -16.36
N SER A 38 -3.72 2.78 -16.90
CA SER A 38 -3.35 1.43 -17.28
C SER A 38 -2.23 0.89 -16.41
N PHE A 39 -2.35 -0.35 -15.94
CA PHE A 39 -1.33 -1.00 -15.12
C PHE A 39 -0.13 -1.46 -15.93
N ILE A 40 1.07 -1.36 -15.36
CA ILE A 40 2.31 -1.86 -15.92
C ILE A 40 2.68 -3.18 -15.24
N LYS A 41 2.27 -4.30 -15.85
CA LYS A 41 2.42 -5.66 -15.27
C LYS A 41 3.87 -6.08 -15.06
N GLU A 42 4.76 -5.62 -15.93
CA GLU A 42 6.20 -5.94 -15.92
C GLU A 42 6.92 -5.37 -14.71
N LYS A 43 6.26 -4.48 -13.98
CA LYS A 43 6.79 -3.82 -12.78
C LYS A 43 6.09 -4.33 -11.50
N LEU A 44 5.67 -5.60 -11.50
CA LEU A 44 5.08 -6.25 -10.35
C LEU A 44 6.04 -6.28 -9.16
N MET A 45 5.49 -5.90 -7.99
CA MET A 45 6.17 -5.96 -6.72
C MET A 45 5.32 -6.73 -5.70
N TYR A 46 6.00 -7.53 -4.87
CA TYR A 46 5.43 -8.24 -3.74
C TYR A 46 5.89 -7.55 -2.45
N PHE A 47 5.01 -6.78 -1.83
CA PHE A 47 5.33 -6.13 -0.57
C PHE A 47 5.03 -7.08 0.58
N PHE A 48 6.08 -7.55 1.27
CA PHE A 48 5.95 -8.50 2.38
C PHE A 48 5.21 -7.87 3.56
N LYS A 49 4.08 -8.47 3.91
CA LYS A 49 3.23 -7.98 5.00
C LYS A 49 2.32 -9.09 5.52
N SER A 50 2.16 -9.14 6.85
CA SER A 50 1.11 -9.97 7.43
C SER A 50 -0.26 -9.33 7.24
N ASN A 51 -1.28 -10.18 7.04
CA ASN A 51 -2.67 -9.73 6.99
C ASN A 51 -3.22 -9.42 8.40
N LEU A 52 -4.48 -9.00 8.49
CA LEU A 52 -5.14 -8.67 9.76
C LEU A 52 -5.24 -9.86 10.72
N SER A 53 -5.27 -11.08 10.21
CA SER A 53 -5.25 -12.32 11.00
C SER A 53 -3.85 -12.77 11.41
N GLY A 54 -2.80 -12.01 11.05
CA GLY A 54 -1.41 -12.32 11.38
C GLY A 54 -0.73 -13.33 10.45
N MET A 55 -1.38 -13.77 9.37
CA MET A 55 -0.75 -14.64 8.37
C MET A 55 0.24 -13.87 7.52
N SER A 56 1.42 -14.44 7.28
CA SER A 56 2.43 -13.86 6.40
C SER A 56 2.03 -13.98 4.93
N GLY A 57 2.31 -12.93 4.15
CA GLY A 57 2.00 -12.90 2.74
C GLY A 57 2.51 -11.64 2.06
N PHE A 58 1.88 -11.27 0.95
CA PHE A 58 2.32 -10.14 0.16
C PHE A 58 1.14 -9.25 -0.27
N GLU A 59 1.27 -7.95 -0.10
CA GLU A 59 0.47 -7.00 -0.86
C GLU A 59 1.04 -6.91 -2.28
N ILE A 60 0.15 -7.00 -3.26
CA ILE A 60 0.49 -6.92 -4.69
C ILE A 60 0.50 -5.46 -5.09
N VAL A 61 1.63 -4.98 -5.59
CA VAL A 61 1.82 -3.57 -5.95
C VAL A 61 2.20 -3.44 -7.42
N LEU A 62 1.48 -2.58 -8.14
CA LEU A 62 1.74 -2.25 -9.53
C LEU A 62 1.76 -0.74 -9.77
N PRO A 63 2.61 -0.22 -10.65
CA PRO A 63 2.46 1.13 -11.14
C PRO A 63 1.24 1.23 -12.07
N LEU A 64 0.42 2.25 -11.86
CA LEU A 64 -0.64 2.70 -12.75
C LEU A 64 -0.14 3.93 -13.49
N LYS A 65 -0.21 3.92 -14.82
CA LYS A 65 0.10 5.05 -15.68
C LYS A 65 -1.19 5.76 -16.07
N THR A 66 -1.31 7.02 -15.73
CA THR A 66 -2.48 7.86 -16.06
C THR A 66 -2.43 8.38 -17.50
N GLU A 67 -3.53 8.95 -17.97
CA GLU A 67 -3.60 9.62 -19.30
C GLU A 67 -2.56 10.76 -19.43
N ASP A 68 -2.29 11.48 -18.35
CA ASP A 68 -1.27 12.55 -18.28
C ASP A 68 0.17 12.02 -18.20
N LYS A 69 0.36 10.70 -18.39
CA LYS A 69 1.66 10.00 -18.30
C LYS A 69 2.35 10.09 -16.94
N LYS A 70 1.60 10.38 -15.88
CA LYS A 70 2.08 10.32 -14.49
C LYS A 70 1.92 8.90 -13.96
N TYR A 71 2.73 8.54 -12.96
CA TYR A 71 2.71 7.21 -12.36
C TYR A 71 2.28 7.27 -10.89
N VAL A 72 1.51 6.27 -10.49
CA VAL A 72 1.11 6.05 -9.09
C VAL A 72 1.26 4.57 -8.78
N TYR A 73 1.93 4.24 -7.70
CA TYR A 73 1.92 2.85 -7.23
C TYR A 73 0.59 2.53 -6.57
N VAL A 74 0.03 1.38 -6.95
CA VAL A 74 -1.28 0.93 -6.49
C VAL A 74 -1.14 -0.42 -5.80
N ILE A 75 -1.60 -0.50 -4.56
CA ILE A 75 -1.76 -1.76 -3.83
C ILE A 75 -3.10 -2.36 -4.22
N LEU A 76 -3.05 -3.47 -4.96
CA LEU A 76 -4.24 -4.14 -5.49
C LEU A 76 -4.97 -4.99 -4.46
N GLY A 77 -4.24 -5.60 -3.55
CA GLY A 77 -4.73 -6.51 -2.52
C GLY A 77 -3.62 -7.42 -2.00
N TRP A 78 -3.97 -8.42 -1.20
CA TRP A 78 -3.04 -9.30 -0.50
C TRP A 78 -3.22 -10.76 -0.93
N ILE A 79 -2.10 -11.52 -0.95
CA ILE A 79 -2.07 -12.97 -1.16
C ILE A 79 -1.27 -13.64 -0.04
N PRO A 80 -1.60 -14.91 0.34
CA PRO A 80 -0.78 -15.71 1.25
C PRO A 80 0.63 -15.94 0.69
N TYR A 81 1.61 -16.14 1.59
CA TYR A 81 3.01 -16.35 1.23
C TYR A 81 3.19 -17.50 0.22
N ASP A 82 2.53 -18.64 0.46
CA ASP A 82 2.65 -19.85 -0.36
C ASP A 82 2.02 -19.70 -1.75
N PHE A 83 1.22 -18.66 -1.98
CA PHE A 83 0.59 -18.41 -3.26
C PHE A 83 1.46 -17.59 -4.23
N LYS A 84 2.60 -17.05 -3.78
CA LYS A 84 3.47 -16.21 -4.59
C LYS A 84 3.89 -16.86 -5.91
N GLU A 85 4.30 -18.14 -5.87
CA GLU A 85 4.80 -18.86 -7.05
C GLU A 85 3.69 -19.20 -8.07
N SER A 86 2.44 -19.31 -7.63
CA SER A 86 1.29 -19.59 -8.48
C SER A 86 0.53 -18.33 -8.91
N PHE A 87 0.85 -17.19 -8.32
CA PHE A 87 0.16 -15.94 -8.59
C PHE A 87 0.50 -15.41 -9.99
N ASN A 88 -0.51 -14.99 -10.73
CA ASN A 88 -0.37 -14.33 -12.01
C ASN A 88 -1.29 -13.10 -12.11
N LEU A 89 -1.05 -12.28 -13.13
CA LEU A 89 -1.81 -11.06 -13.40
C LEU A 89 -2.69 -11.20 -14.64
N ASP A 90 -3.24 -12.40 -14.92
CA ASP A 90 -4.04 -12.65 -16.11
C ASP A 90 -5.34 -11.83 -16.13
N PHE A 91 -5.84 -11.46 -14.96
CA PHE A 91 -7.01 -10.59 -14.81
C PHE A 91 -6.75 -9.11 -15.14
N ILE A 92 -5.48 -8.70 -15.34
CA ILE A 92 -5.09 -7.36 -15.75
C ILE A 92 -4.69 -7.37 -17.22
N ASP A 93 -5.43 -6.64 -18.04
CA ASP A 93 -5.04 -6.36 -19.44
C ASP A 93 -4.34 -4.99 -19.49
N SER A 94 -3.03 -5.00 -19.82
CA SER A 94 -2.22 -3.77 -19.87
C SER A 94 -2.67 -2.78 -20.96
N ASN A 95 -3.49 -3.23 -21.92
CA ASN A 95 -4.05 -2.37 -22.97
C ASN A 95 -5.38 -1.72 -22.57
N LYS A 96 -5.93 -2.09 -21.42
CA LYS A 96 -7.16 -1.52 -20.90
C LYS A 96 -6.89 -0.48 -19.82
N GLU A 97 -7.77 0.49 -19.77
CA GLU A 97 -7.82 1.43 -18.67
C GLU A 97 -8.69 0.89 -17.54
N PHE A 98 -8.22 1.10 -16.34
CA PHE A 98 -8.90 0.75 -15.11
C PHE A 98 -9.27 2.03 -14.36
N ILE A 99 -10.47 2.07 -13.80
CA ILE A 99 -10.86 3.06 -12.81
C ILE A 99 -10.69 2.39 -11.45
N VAL A 100 -9.84 2.94 -10.61
CA VAL A 100 -9.54 2.41 -9.28
C VAL A 100 -9.90 3.43 -8.21
N ASN A 101 -10.63 2.97 -7.20
CA ASN A 101 -10.95 3.75 -6.00
C ASN A 101 -10.08 3.23 -4.86
N GLY A 102 -9.40 4.13 -4.18
CA GLY A 102 -8.50 3.75 -3.11
C GLY A 102 -8.30 4.86 -2.10
N ALA A 103 -7.69 4.49 -0.99
CA ALA A 103 -7.23 5.42 0.03
C ALA A 103 -5.74 5.74 -0.20
N LEU A 104 -5.39 7.01 -0.02
CA LEU A 104 -4.00 7.46 -0.12
C LEU A 104 -3.21 7.00 1.10
N ILE A 105 -2.03 6.44 0.85
CA ILE A 105 -0.98 6.26 1.85
C ILE A 105 0.29 6.92 1.32
N TYR A 106 1.11 7.50 2.22
CA TYR A 106 2.34 8.12 1.78
C TYR A 106 3.53 7.16 1.86
N SER A 107 4.52 7.42 1.01
CA SER A 107 5.82 6.78 1.01
C SER A 107 6.50 6.86 2.38
N LYS A 108 7.15 5.79 2.82
CA LYS A 108 7.83 5.71 4.11
C LYS A 108 9.34 5.82 3.94
N GLU A 109 9.97 6.52 4.87
CA GLU A 109 11.42 6.56 4.94
C GLU A 109 12.00 5.24 5.49
N ARG A 110 13.16 4.84 4.96
CA ARG A 110 13.88 3.65 5.44
C ARG A 110 14.43 3.89 6.84
N LYS A 111 14.18 2.94 7.73
CA LYS A 111 14.73 2.92 9.08
C LYS A 111 15.79 1.81 9.20
N PRO A 112 16.77 1.92 10.11
CA PRO A 112 17.91 0.99 10.20
C PRO A 112 17.57 -0.49 10.40
N LEU A 113 16.38 -0.80 10.91
CA LEU A 113 15.95 -2.18 11.20
C LEU A 113 15.08 -2.79 10.10
N ILE A 114 14.82 -2.07 9.02
CA ILE A 114 14.04 -2.60 7.89
C ILE A 114 14.98 -3.41 6.99
N PRO A 115 14.65 -4.68 6.67
CA PRO A 115 15.46 -5.49 5.77
C PRO A 115 15.65 -4.84 4.40
N GLU A 116 16.75 -5.17 3.73
CA GLU A 116 16.95 -4.79 2.33
C GLU A 116 15.95 -5.51 1.42
N ASN A 117 15.55 -4.83 0.35
CA ASN A 117 14.64 -5.39 -0.64
C ASN A 117 15.32 -6.50 -1.46
N GLU A 118 14.59 -7.56 -1.78
CA GLU A 118 15.07 -8.66 -2.62
C GLU A 118 14.66 -8.42 -4.08
N TYR A 119 15.41 -7.58 -4.77
CA TYR A 119 15.07 -7.12 -6.13
C TYR A 119 14.97 -8.26 -7.14
N SER A 120 15.79 -9.32 -7.04
CA SER A 120 15.75 -10.50 -7.92
C SER A 120 14.45 -11.29 -7.83
N ALA A 121 13.81 -11.29 -6.67
CA ALA A 121 12.53 -11.94 -6.40
C ALA A 121 11.34 -10.96 -6.44
N SER A 122 11.59 -9.68 -6.74
CA SER A 122 10.63 -8.59 -6.66
C SER A 122 9.97 -8.46 -5.27
N ILE A 123 10.67 -8.85 -4.18
CA ILE A 123 10.17 -8.77 -2.81
C ILE A 123 10.63 -7.47 -2.17
N TRP A 124 9.68 -6.75 -1.60
CA TRP A 124 9.88 -5.46 -0.97
C TRP A 124 9.48 -5.51 0.50
N TYR A 125 10.31 -4.92 1.35
CA TYR A 125 10.07 -4.81 2.80
C TYR A 125 9.73 -3.39 3.23
N LEU A 126 9.84 -2.44 2.29
CA LEU A 126 9.47 -1.04 2.50
C LEU A 126 8.81 -0.48 1.24
N LEU A 127 7.68 0.18 1.42
CA LEU A 127 7.05 1.00 0.37
C LEU A 127 7.65 2.41 0.43
N ASN A 128 8.75 2.59 -0.29
CA ASN A 128 9.42 3.87 -0.50
C ASN A 128 9.42 4.19 -2.00
N THR A 129 8.71 5.23 -2.38
CA THR A 129 8.53 5.58 -3.80
C THR A 129 9.83 5.94 -4.48
N ASP A 130 10.78 6.58 -3.79
CA ASP A 130 12.09 6.92 -4.38
C ASP A 130 12.92 5.67 -4.70
N GLU A 131 12.92 4.67 -3.80
CA GLU A 131 13.60 3.38 -4.05
C GLU A 131 12.92 2.62 -5.20
N MET A 132 11.58 2.61 -5.23
CA MET A 132 10.78 1.94 -6.26
C MET A 132 10.97 2.60 -7.63
N ASP A 133 10.99 3.93 -7.70
CA ASP A 133 11.23 4.73 -8.90
C ASP A 133 12.64 4.51 -9.45
N ASN A 134 13.64 4.52 -8.57
CA ASN A 134 15.03 4.22 -8.95
C ASN A 134 15.18 2.83 -9.55
N PHE A 135 14.49 1.83 -9.01
CA PHE A 135 14.52 0.46 -9.52
C PHE A 135 13.78 0.35 -10.85
N HIS A 136 12.58 0.89 -10.95
CA HIS A 136 11.71 0.76 -12.14
C HIS A 136 11.99 1.79 -13.23
N LYS A 137 12.84 2.79 -12.98
CA LYS A 137 13.16 3.90 -13.90
C LYS A 137 11.92 4.67 -14.34
N ILE A 138 11.08 5.03 -13.38
CA ILE A 138 9.91 5.89 -13.54
C ILE A 138 9.97 7.01 -12.51
N GLU A 139 9.10 8.00 -12.65
CA GLU A 139 8.87 9.05 -11.66
C GLU A 139 7.41 9.00 -11.23
N SER A 140 7.17 8.61 -9.98
CA SER A 140 5.83 8.44 -9.46
C SER A 140 5.45 9.52 -8.47
N SER A 141 4.17 9.55 -8.10
CA SER A 141 3.70 10.34 -6.98
C SER A 141 4.31 9.83 -5.66
N PRO A 142 4.56 10.71 -4.68
CA PRO A 142 4.96 10.30 -3.33
C PRO A 142 3.84 9.57 -2.57
N TYR A 143 2.62 9.60 -3.10
CA TYR A 143 1.50 8.83 -2.55
C TYR A 143 1.33 7.52 -3.28
N ILE A 144 0.94 6.51 -2.51
CA ILE A 144 0.58 5.17 -2.97
C ILE A 144 -0.93 5.04 -2.79
N LEU A 145 -1.62 4.49 -3.78
CA LEU A 145 -3.06 4.25 -3.70
C LEU A 145 -3.32 2.82 -3.24
N LYS A 146 -4.00 2.64 -2.11
CA LYS A 146 -4.45 1.33 -1.65
C LYS A 146 -5.92 1.13 -2.02
N ILE A 147 -6.22 0.12 -2.84
CA ILE A 147 -7.60 -0.19 -3.26
C ILE A 147 -8.45 -0.56 -2.05
N ILE A 148 -9.67 -0.04 -2.02
CA ILE A 148 -10.66 -0.27 -0.96
C ILE A 148 -11.89 -1.03 -1.45
N ASP A 149 -12.08 -1.17 -2.76
CA ASP A 149 -13.20 -1.90 -3.37
C ASP A 149 -12.91 -3.40 -3.32
N GLN A 150 -13.57 -4.11 -2.40
CA GLN A 150 -13.37 -5.55 -2.13
C GLN A 150 -13.70 -6.46 -3.34
N ASN A 151 -14.49 -5.99 -4.27
CA ASN A 151 -14.92 -6.79 -5.43
C ASN A 151 -14.12 -6.46 -6.71
N LYS A 152 -13.10 -5.63 -6.62
CA LYS A 152 -12.36 -5.16 -7.80
C LYS A 152 -11.55 -6.27 -8.46
N PHE A 153 -10.91 -7.12 -7.65
CA PHE A 153 -10.07 -8.22 -8.11
C PHE A 153 -10.37 -9.49 -7.31
N GLU A 154 -11.07 -10.44 -7.92
CA GLU A 154 -11.63 -11.65 -7.28
C GLU A 154 -10.56 -12.55 -6.62
N ASN A 155 -9.32 -12.51 -7.10
CA ASN A 155 -8.22 -13.36 -6.61
C ASN A 155 -7.36 -12.71 -5.52
N LEU A 156 -7.72 -11.52 -5.06
CA LEU A 156 -6.96 -10.77 -4.09
C LEU A 156 -7.81 -10.47 -2.86
N LEU A 157 -7.26 -10.72 -1.68
CA LEU A 157 -7.87 -10.26 -0.44
C LEU A 157 -7.59 -8.77 -0.27
N ILE A 158 -8.65 -7.98 -0.27
CA ILE A 158 -8.56 -6.54 -0.03
C ILE A 158 -8.90 -6.29 1.44
N GLU A 159 -7.86 -6.01 2.22
CA GLU A 159 -7.97 -5.65 3.63
C GLU A 159 -7.67 -4.17 3.78
N PHE A 160 -8.70 -3.40 4.04
CA PHE A 160 -8.55 -2.01 4.42
C PHE A 160 -9.49 -1.70 5.60
N GLU A 161 -8.92 -1.60 6.79
CA GLU A 161 -9.60 -1.11 7.97
C GLU A 161 -8.85 0.11 8.52
N PRO A 162 -9.40 1.32 8.35
CA PRO A 162 -8.77 2.54 8.86
C PRO A 162 -8.62 2.54 10.39
N SER A 163 -9.49 1.80 11.09
CA SER A 163 -9.51 1.69 12.56
C SER A 163 -8.48 0.72 13.15
N ASN A 164 -7.87 -0.16 12.34
CA ASN A 164 -6.89 -1.16 12.81
C ASN A 164 -5.46 -0.61 12.90
N ILE A 165 -5.30 0.61 13.38
CA ILE A 165 -4.03 1.01 14.00
C ILE A 165 -4.02 0.35 15.37
N THR A 166 -3.56 -0.92 15.43
CA THR A 166 -3.41 -1.67 16.68
C THR A 166 -2.45 -0.90 17.59
N ASN A 167 -3.03 -0.17 18.52
CA ASN A 167 -2.29 0.51 19.58
C ASN A 167 -1.90 -0.54 20.65
N ASN A 168 -0.95 -1.41 20.32
CA ASN A 168 -0.44 -2.43 21.24
C ASN A 168 0.48 -1.86 22.33
N HIS A 169 0.62 -0.54 22.42
CA HIS A 169 1.49 0.09 23.42
C HIS A 169 1.10 -0.26 24.85
N LEU A 170 -0.19 -0.43 25.15
CA LEU A 170 -0.64 -0.82 26.48
C LEU A 170 -0.25 -2.27 26.80
N GLN A 171 -0.38 -3.17 25.84
CA GLN A 171 -0.03 -4.58 26.00
C GLN A 171 1.49 -4.75 26.18
N TYR A 172 2.30 -4.02 25.40
CA TYR A 172 3.75 -3.98 25.59
C TYR A 172 4.13 -3.40 26.96
N ALA A 173 3.51 -2.31 27.40
CA ALA A 173 3.79 -1.71 28.70
C ALA A 173 3.47 -2.68 29.85
N VAL A 174 2.33 -3.39 29.80
CA VAL A 174 1.96 -4.40 30.81
C VAL A 174 2.95 -5.57 30.81
N THR A 175 3.37 -6.03 29.65
CA THR A 175 4.36 -7.13 29.52
C THR A 175 5.72 -6.74 30.14
N TRP A 176 6.19 -5.52 29.86
CA TRP A 176 7.45 -5.02 30.42
C TRP A 176 7.36 -4.79 31.94
N LEU A 177 6.24 -4.26 32.43
CA LEU A 177 6.02 -4.07 33.86
C LEU A 177 5.93 -5.39 34.61
N SER A 178 5.39 -6.46 34.01
CA SER A 178 5.34 -7.79 34.63
C SER A 178 6.70 -8.47 34.69
N LEU A 179 7.62 -8.16 33.78
CA LEU A 179 9.00 -8.69 33.78
C LEU A 179 9.93 -8.00 34.80
N ILE A 180 9.58 -6.80 35.27
CA ILE A 180 10.36 -6.04 36.26
C ILE A 180 10.04 -6.49 37.67
N HIS A 181 8.95 -7.23 37.90
CA HIS A 181 8.51 -7.69 39.23
C HIS A 181 8.86 -9.16 39.56
N ILE A 182 9.82 -9.78 38.84
CA ILE A 182 10.35 -11.10 39.18
C ILE A 182 11.70 -10.96 39.87
#